data_930b92cf920c4295c48eaa6679d258f6
#
_entry.id   930b92cf920c4295c48eaa6679d258f6
#
_cell.length_a   1.000
_cell.length_b   1.000
_cell.length_c   1.000
_cell.angle_alpha   90.00
_cell.angle_beta   90.00
_cell.angle_gamma   90.00
#
_symmetry.space_group_name_H-M   'P 1'
#
loop_
_entity.id
_entity.type
_entity.pdbx_description
1 polymer ?
#
loop_
_entity_poly.entity_id
_entity_poly.type
_entity_poly.pdbx_seq_one_letter_code
_entity_poly.pdbx_strand_id
1 'polypeptide(L)'
;LMNVAKMNDQLFDSLTSEADLNEYRRPSSRLNALRYPDVNWLDEMTDSFASTINANFNIQGGTRFVKYFASVGYAHEGSIFKGVNDGKIDSRYYYNRFNFRTNVDFNVTPTTVVSFKLGGNVGIKNKPQPQDGDDGMWKYIFGSSTAKYPMYYPSWVLEEVPDLDYPGVVEDRLISEADQTTGNPYYQMMRGRFIQLTDSKLFSDIILNQKLDFITKGLSVQGKVSLSTYYKYTTLRTEYDRPAWYLDFS
;
A
#
# COMPACT_ATOMS: atom_id res chain seq x y z
N LEU A 1 28.98 15.84 9.28
CA LEU A 1 29.41 14.50 8.82
C LEU A 1 29.94 14.56 7.39
N MET A 2 29.19 15.15 6.42
CA MET A 2 29.57 15.19 5.00
C MET A 2 30.92 15.88 4.77
N ASN A 3 31.18 17.05 5.38
CA ASN A 3 32.50 17.69 5.30
C ASN A 3 33.61 16.83 5.90
N VAL A 4 33.37 16.12 6.98
CA VAL A 4 34.35 15.19 7.57
C VAL A 4 34.69 14.06 6.60
N ALA A 5 33.71 13.49 5.93
CA ALA A 5 33.94 12.47 4.91
C ALA A 5 34.76 13.02 3.73
N LYS A 6 34.39 14.21 3.22
CA LYS A 6 35.11 14.87 2.13
C LYS A 6 36.55 15.23 2.51
N MET A 7 36.79 15.64 3.75
CA MET A 7 38.15 15.86 4.27
C MET A 7 38.97 14.57 4.30
N ASN A 8 38.39 13.47 4.76
CA ASN A 8 39.05 12.17 4.78
C ASN A 8 39.41 11.69 3.37
N ASP A 9 38.56 12.01 2.38
CA ASP A 9 38.79 11.68 0.97
C ASP A 9 39.65 12.73 0.23
N GLN A 10 40.19 13.72 0.94
CA GLN A 10 41.02 14.83 0.41
C GLN A 10 40.27 15.71 -0.63
N LEU A 11 38.95 15.78 -0.56
CA LEU A 11 38.10 16.59 -1.44
C LEU A 11 37.86 17.99 -0.90
N PHE A 12 38.95 18.74 -0.61
CA PHE A 12 38.91 20.04 0.07
C PHE A 12 38.14 21.12 -0.69
N ASP A 13 38.23 21.14 -2.02
CA ASP A 13 37.55 22.12 -2.86
C ASP A 13 36.01 21.93 -2.92
N SER A 14 35.50 20.80 -2.43
CA SER A 14 34.10 20.46 -2.41
C SER A 14 33.43 20.60 -1.04
N LEU A 15 34.13 21.20 -0.06
CA LEU A 15 33.61 21.41 1.29
C LEU A 15 32.49 22.45 1.28
N THR A 16 31.40 22.17 2.00
CA THR A 16 30.35 23.14 2.27
C THR A 16 30.90 24.26 3.16
N SER A 17 30.67 25.51 2.80
CA SER A 17 31.16 26.67 3.57
C SER A 17 30.54 26.74 4.97
N GLU A 18 31.19 27.40 5.92
CA GLU A 18 30.63 27.67 7.25
C GLU A 18 29.34 28.53 7.17
N ALA A 19 29.28 29.44 6.21
CA ALA A 19 28.11 30.27 5.96
C ALA A 19 26.93 29.37 5.54
N ASP A 20 27.12 28.47 4.59
CA ASP A 20 26.07 27.53 4.14
C ASP A 20 25.68 26.58 5.27
N LEU A 21 26.63 26.08 6.05
CA LEU A 21 26.34 25.22 7.20
C LEU A 21 25.46 25.92 8.25
N ASN A 22 25.63 27.24 8.41
CA ASN A 22 24.77 28.03 9.29
C ASN A 22 23.37 28.23 8.72
N GLU A 23 23.22 28.39 7.40
CA GLU A 23 21.93 28.44 6.74
C GLU A 23 21.16 27.12 6.88
N TYR A 24 21.81 25.94 6.75
CA TYR A 24 21.17 24.64 7.04
C TYR A 24 20.70 24.52 8.49
N ARG A 25 21.41 25.13 9.45
CA ARG A 25 21.04 25.07 10.89
C ARG A 25 20.00 26.10 11.28
N ARG A 26 20.09 27.28 10.72
CA ARG A 26 19.25 28.44 11.02
C ARG A 26 19.11 29.32 9.77
N PRO A 27 18.17 28.99 8.90
CA PRO A 27 17.93 29.76 7.68
C PRO A 27 17.66 31.23 8.02
N SER A 28 18.32 32.15 7.32
CA SER A 28 18.16 33.60 7.53
C SER A 28 16.84 34.14 6.94
N SER A 29 16.20 33.39 6.05
CA SER A 29 14.92 33.70 5.46
C SER A 29 14.12 32.44 5.13
N ARG A 30 12.80 32.59 4.88
CA ARG A 30 11.96 31.48 4.42
C ARG A 30 12.40 30.93 3.05
N LEU A 31 12.96 31.76 2.19
CA LEU A 31 13.50 31.35 0.90
C LEU A 31 14.80 30.53 1.11
N ASN A 32 15.68 30.99 2.00
CA ASN A 32 16.88 30.24 2.34
C ASN A 32 16.58 28.89 3.00
N ALA A 33 15.48 28.75 3.73
CA ALA A 33 15.02 27.46 4.24
C ALA A 33 14.68 26.46 3.11
N LEU A 34 14.28 26.94 1.95
CA LEU A 34 14.06 26.10 0.77
C LEU A 34 15.33 25.84 -0.03
N ARG A 35 16.27 26.78 -0.01
CA ARG A 35 17.60 26.65 -0.65
C ARG A 35 18.51 25.70 0.12
N TYR A 36 18.42 25.69 1.44
CA TYR A 36 19.23 24.87 2.35
C TYR A 36 18.32 23.90 3.15
N PRO A 37 17.63 22.97 2.47
CA PRO A 37 16.70 22.06 3.13
C PRO A 37 17.45 21.04 3.98
N ASP A 38 16.80 20.59 5.05
CA ASP A 38 17.23 19.43 5.86
C ASP A 38 16.04 18.50 6.05
N VAL A 39 15.82 17.62 5.06
CA VAL A 39 14.65 16.75 5.00
C VAL A 39 14.98 15.39 5.57
N ASN A 40 14.32 15.01 6.64
CA ASN A 40 14.34 13.62 7.11
C ASN A 40 13.32 12.79 6.32
N TRP A 41 13.75 12.24 5.19
CA TRP A 41 12.86 11.48 4.30
C TRP A 41 12.17 10.32 4.98
N LEU A 42 12.79 9.70 5.98
CA LEU A 42 12.14 8.61 6.72
C LEU A 42 10.93 9.13 7.50
N ASP A 43 11.09 10.21 8.26
CA ASP A 43 10.02 10.80 9.07
C ASP A 43 8.92 11.42 8.20
N GLU A 44 9.30 12.03 7.06
CA GLU A 44 8.35 12.64 6.14
C GLU A 44 7.50 11.60 5.40
N MET A 45 8.06 10.44 5.06
CA MET A 45 7.41 9.45 4.22
C MET A 45 6.81 8.28 4.99
N THR A 46 7.08 8.17 6.29
CA THR A 46 6.58 7.04 7.09
C THR A 46 5.97 7.47 8.41
N ASP A 47 4.97 6.69 8.84
CA ASP A 47 4.42 6.72 10.19
C ASP A 47 5.18 5.76 11.09
N SER A 48 5.14 5.99 12.40
CA SER A 48 5.84 5.14 13.38
C SER A 48 5.22 3.75 13.50
N PHE A 49 3.97 3.55 13.06
CA PHE A 49 3.28 2.27 13.12
C PHE A 49 2.28 2.11 11.98
N ALA A 50 2.02 0.86 11.61
CA ALA A 50 0.94 0.48 10.71
C ALA A 50 -0.21 -0.14 11.50
N SER A 51 -1.45 0.07 11.05
CA SER A 51 -2.61 -0.53 11.67
C SER A 51 -2.94 -1.90 11.07
N THR A 52 -3.33 -2.85 11.92
CA THR A 52 -3.93 -4.11 11.48
C THR A 52 -5.25 -4.30 12.22
N ILE A 53 -6.32 -4.58 11.48
CA ILE A 53 -7.65 -4.82 12.01
C ILE A 53 -8.09 -6.20 11.57
N ASN A 54 -8.53 -7.04 12.50
CA ASN A 54 -9.14 -8.33 12.21
C ASN A 54 -10.48 -8.42 12.94
N ALA A 55 -11.55 -8.64 12.18
CA ALA A 55 -12.88 -8.84 12.71
C ALA A 55 -13.48 -10.13 12.15
N ASN A 56 -14.02 -10.97 13.02
CA ASN A 56 -14.66 -12.22 12.63
C ASN A 56 -15.99 -12.36 13.35
N PHE A 57 -17.00 -12.75 12.60
CA PHE A 57 -18.30 -13.10 13.12
C PHE A 57 -18.69 -14.50 12.64
N ASN A 58 -19.22 -15.30 13.52
CA ASN A 58 -19.72 -16.60 13.17
C ASN A 58 -21.04 -16.92 13.90
N ILE A 59 -21.87 -17.72 13.25
CA ILE A 59 -23.12 -18.22 13.77
C ILE A 59 -23.22 -19.72 13.44
N GLN A 60 -23.70 -20.48 14.38
CA GLN A 60 -23.97 -21.91 14.19
C GLN A 60 -25.22 -22.31 14.92
N GLY A 61 -25.87 -23.31 14.41
CA GLY A 61 -27.06 -23.85 15.01
C GLY A 61 -27.56 -25.08 14.28
N GLY A 62 -28.70 -25.56 14.67
CA GLY A 62 -29.31 -26.67 13.99
C GLY A 62 -30.44 -27.34 14.74
N THR A 63 -31.06 -28.24 14.02
CA THR A 63 -32.09 -29.15 14.50
C THR A 63 -31.65 -30.60 14.26
N ARG A 64 -32.50 -31.55 14.56
CA ARG A 64 -32.27 -32.96 14.18
C ARG A 64 -32.09 -33.13 12.67
N PHE A 65 -32.73 -32.29 11.84
CA PHE A 65 -32.72 -32.43 10.39
C PHE A 65 -31.66 -31.59 9.69
N VAL A 66 -31.31 -30.42 10.23
CA VAL A 66 -30.38 -29.50 9.62
C VAL A 66 -29.40 -28.97 10.66
N LYS A 67 -28.12 -28.97 10.31
CA LYS A 67 -27.06 -28.26 11.05
C LYS A 67 -26.44 -27.24 10.13
N TYR A 68 -26.15 -26.06 10.66
CA TYR A 68 -25.54 -25.01 9.87
C TYR A 68 -24.45 -24.29 10.66
N PHE A 69 -23.49 -23.82 9.90
CA PHE A 69 -22.43 -22.90 10.34
C PHE A 69 -22.25 -21.85 9.26
N ALA A 70 -22.16 -20.58 9.64
CA ALA A 70 -21.77 -19.50 8.77
C ALA A 70 -20.77 -18.60 9.48
N SER A 71 -19.77 -18.13 8.75
CA SER A 71 -18.81 -17.15 9.23
C SER A 71 -18.49 -16.11 8.16
N VAL A 72 -18.23 -14.89 8.61
CA VAL A 72 -17.69 -13.80 7.81
C VAL A 72 -16.52 -13.20 8.55
N GLY A 73 -15.49 -12.81 7.83
CA GLY A 73 -14.30 -12.19 8.38
C GLY A 73 -13.84 -11.03 7.52
N TYR A 74 -13.30 -10.03 8.17
CA TYR A 74 -12.64 -8.90 7.55
C TYR A 74 -11.25 -8.73 8.15
N ALA A 75 -10.26 -8.55 7.30
CA ALA A 75 -8.91 -8.19 7.69
C ALA A 75 -8.49 -6.94 6.93
N HIS A 76 -7.94 -5.98 7.63
CA HIS A 76 -7.28 -4.80 7.07
C HIS A 76 -5.84 -4.75 7.57
N GLU A 77 -4.91 -4.57 6.64
CA GLU A 77 -3.51 -4.32 6.92
C GLU A 77 -3.14 -3.00 6.26
N GLY A 78 -2.80 -2.01 7.06
CA GLY A 78 -2.24 -0.74 6.63
C GLY A 78 -0.74 -0.84 6.39
N SER A 79 -0.12 0.28 6.12
CA SER A 79 1.33 0.41 5.93
C SER A 79 1.85 1.59 6.73
N ILE A 80 3.15 1.58 7.00
CA ILE A 80 3.84 2.75 7.56
C ILE A 80 4.03 3.87 6.54
N PHE A 81 3.93 3.61 5.23
CA PHE A 81 4.09 4.66 4.23
C PHE A 81 2.91 5.63 4.23
N LYS A 82 3.19 6.93 4.33
CA LYS A 82 2.22 8.03 4.27
C LYS A 82 1.74 8.23 2.84
N GLY A 83 0.77 7.45 2.41
CA GLY A 83 0.15 7.62 1.09
C GLY A 83 -0.99 8.65 1.10
N VAL A 84 -1.31 9.18 -0.06
CA VAL A 84 -2.37 10.17 -0.27
C VAL A 84 -3.50 9.58 -1.10
N ASN A 85 -4.72 10.00 -0.79
CA ASN A 85 -5.89 9.75 -1.63
C ASN A 85 -6.59 11.08 -1.88
N ASP A 86 -6.51 11.59 -3.11
CA ASP A 86 -7.15 12.84 -3.55
C ASP A 86 -8.37 12.60 -4.47
N GLY A 87 -8.87 11.35 -4.49
CA GLY A 87 -9.99 10.94 -5.35
C GLY A 87 -9.58 10.61 -6.80
N LYS A 88 -8.45 11.08 -7.27
CA LYS A 88 -7.88 10.75 -8.59
C LYS A 88 -6.77 9.70 -8.46
N ILE A 89 -5.99 9.81 -7.41
CA ILE A 89 -4.85 8.95 -7.09
C ILE A 89 -5.06 8.40 -5.69
N ASP A 90 -4.84 7.10 -5.53
CA ASP A 90 -4.74 6.45 -4.24
C ASP A 90 -3.35 5.82 -4.10
N SER A 91 -2.41 6.57 -3.55
CA SER A 91 -1.04 6.11 -3.32
C SER A 91 -0.84 5.41 -1.97
N ARG A 92 -1.92 5.15 -1.23
CA ARG A 92 -1.83 4.45 0.05
C ARG A 92 -1.50 2.97 -0.17
N TYR A 93 -0.69 2.43 0.72
CA TYR A 93 -0.46 1.00 0.80
C TYR A 93 -1.47 0.39 1.77
N TYR A 94 -2.30 -0.54 1.30
CA TYR A 94 -3.17 -1.32 2.16
C TYR A 94 -3.53 -2.67 1.54
N TYR A 95 -3.91 -3.59 2.39
CA TYR A 95 -4.54 -4.84 2.00
C TYR A 95 -5.83 -5.04 2.78
N ASN A 96 -6.92 -5.24 2.06
CA ASN A 96 -8.22 -5.59 2.62
C ASN A 96 -8.59 -7.00 2.19
N ARG A 97 -9.00 -7.84 3.12
CA ARG A 97 -9.47 -9.18 2.82
C ARG A 97 -10.80 -9.46 3.48
N PHE A 98 -11.76 -9.86 2.67
CA PHE A 98 -13.04 -10.40 3.11
C PHE A 98 -13.02 -11.90 2.92
N ASN A 99 -13.46 -12.64 3.90
CA ASN A 99 -13.63 -14.08 3.81
C ASN A 99 -15.01 -14.49 4.33
N PHE A 100 -15.57 -15.52 3.74
CA PHE A 100 -16.82 -16.12 4.19
C PHE A 100 -16.75 -17.63 4.09
N ARG A 101 -17.51 -18.28 4.96
CA ARG A 101 -17.69 -19.73 4.93
C ARG A 101 -19.07 -20.09 5.42
N THR A 102 -19.72 -21.02 4.71
CA THR A 102 -21.00 -21.60 5.08
C THR A 102 -20.94 -23.09 4.90
N ASN A 103 -21.38 -23.83 5.92
CA ASN A 103 -21.57 -25.28 5.88
C ASN A 103 -23.00 -25.57 6.30
N VAL A 104 -23.69 -26.41 5.56
CA VAL A 104 -25.02 -26.89 5.90
C VAL A 104 -25.07 -28.40 5.70
N ASP A 105 -25.43 -29.10 6.75
CA ASP A 105 -25.60 -30.55 6.73
C ASP A 105 -27.10 -30.88 6.87
N PHE A 106 -27.63 -31.59 5.92
CA PHE A 106 -29.00 -32.09 5.92
C PHE A 106 -29.00 -33.59 6.28
N ASN A 107 -29.56 -33.93 7.40
CA ASN A 107 -29.83 -35.32 7.78
C ASN A 107 -31.15 -35.76 7.04
N VAL A 108 -30.99 -36.19 5.78
CA VAL A 108 -32.12 -36.55 4.91
C VAL A 108 -32.84 -37.79 5.45
N THR A 109 -32.06 -38.76 5.93
CA THR A 109 -32.55 -39.95 6.65
C THR A 109 -31.60 -40.24 7.84
N PRO A 110 -31.93 -41.17 8.75
CA PRO A 110 -31.03 -41.60 9.80
C PRO A 110 -29.69 -42.15 9.31
N THR A 111 -29.61 -42.54 8.03
CA THR A 111 -28.45 -43.14 7.39
C THR A 111 -27.83 -42.28 6.29
N THR A 112 -28.50 -41.19 5.88
CA THR A 112 -28.10 -40.37 4.74
C THR A 112 -27.92 -38.92 5.17
N VAL A 113 -26.72 -38.38 4.93
CA VAL A 113 -26.40 -36.95 5.15
C VAL A 113 -25.91 -36.34 3.85
N VAL A 114 -26.51 -35.21 3.50
CA VAL A 114 -26.07 -34.35 2.38
C VAL A 114 -25.50 -33.08 2.97
N SER A 115 -24.24 -32.80 2.65
CA SER A 115 -23.53 -31.59 3.12
C SER A 115 -23.26 -30.66 1.95
N PHE A 116 -23.56 -29.37 2.16
CA PHE A 116 -23.15 -28.27 1.30
C PHE A 116 -22.13 -27.42 2.01
N LYS A 117 -21.00 -27.22 1.38
CA LYS A 117 -19.95 -26.32 1.88
C LYS A 117 -19.67 -25.27 0.82
N LEU A 118 -19.72 -24.02 1.23
CA LEU A 118 -19.40 -22.88 0.38
C LEU A 118 -18.46 -21.97 1.16
N GLY A 119 -17.40 -21.53 0.51
CA GLY A 119 -16.49 -20.57 1.12
C GLY A 119 -15.67 -19.85 0.08
N GLY A 120 -15.10 -18.74 0.50
CA GLY A 120 -14.27 -17.95 -0.37
C GLY A 120 -13.64 -16.78 0.34
N ASN A 121 -12.80 -16.10 -0.40
CA ASN A 121 -12.23 -14.82 0.02
C ASN A 121 -12.09 -13.88 -1.18
N VAL A 122 -12.07 -12.59 -0.88
CA VAL A 122 -11.73 -11.52 -1.80
C VAL A 122 -10.66 -10.67 -1.12
N GLY A 123 -9.48 -10.58 -1.73
CA GLY A 123 -8.36 -9.74 -1.31
C GLY A 123 -8.23 -8.55 -2.24
N ILE A 124 -8.05 -7.36 -1.69
CA ILE A 124 -7.80 -6.11 -2.43
C ILE A 124 -6.54 -5.49 -1.86
N LYS A 125 -5.47 -5.52 -2.64
CA LYS A 125 -4.18 -4.88 -2.31
C LYS A 125 -4.01 -3.63 -3.16
N ASN A 126 -3.78 -2.50 -2.53
CA ASN A 126 -3.44 -1.24 -3.18
C ASN A 126 -2.03 -0.83 -2.82
N LYS A 127 -1.29 -0.31 -3.79
CA LYS A 127 0.06 0.23 -3.57
C LYS A 127 0.42 1.22 -4.66
N PRO A 128 1.21 2.27 -4.35
CA PRO A 128 1.85 3.05 -5.39
C PRO A 128 2.84 2.17 -6.15
N GLN A 129 3.11 2.55 -7.38
CA GLN A 129 4.14 1.92 -8.20
C GLN A 129 5.21 2.96 -8.50
N PRO A 130 6.24 3.08 -7.67
CA PRO A 130 7.41 3.88 -8.01
C PRO A 130 8.10 3.35 -9.27
N GLN A 131 8.95 4.15 -9.87
CA GLN A 131 9.57 3.83 -11.17
C GLN A 131 10.33 2.50 -11.15
N ASP A 132 10.95 2.15 -10.02
CA ASP A 132 11.79 0.95 -9.87
C ASP A 132 11.06 -0.27 -9.28
N GLY A 133 9.73 -0.25 -9.22
CA GLY A 133 8.94 -1.39 -8.72
C GLY A 133 8.68 -1.35 -7.21
N ASP A 134 8.45 -2.53 -6.61
CA ASP A 134 7.93 -2.64 -5.24
C ASP A 134 8.90 -2.16 -4.16
N ASP A 135 10.19 -2.40 -4.34
CA ASP A 135 11.24 -1.99 -3.39
C ASP A 135 11.69 -0.53 -3.59
N GLY A 136 11.17 0.11 -4.64
CA GLY A 136 11.60 1.43 -5.06
C GLY A 136 11.41 2.52 -4.00
N MET A 137 10.35 2.48 -3.19
CA MET A 137 10.13 3.52 -2.16
C MET A 137 11.27 3.57 -1.14
N TRP A 138 11.75 2.41 -0.67
CA TRP A 138 12.90 2.38 0.24
C TRP A 138 14.17 2.91 -0.42
N LYS A 139 14.40 2.56 -1.67
CA LYS A 139 15.51 3.10 -2.45
C LYS A 139 15.47 4.63 -2.50
N TYR A 140 14.31 5.22 -2.75
CA TYR A 140 14.14 6.66 -2.78
C TYR A 140 14.29 7.29 -1.40
N ILE A 141 13.70 6.71 -0.36
CA ILE A 141 13.80 7.24 1.02
C ILE A 141 15.25 7.26 1.50
N PHE A 142 16.00 6.17 1.31
CA PHE A 142 17.37 6.08 1.79
C PHE A 142 18.41 6.63 0.80
N GLY A 143 18.08 6.71 -0.48
CA GLY A 143 19.00 7.20 -1.51
C GLY A 143 18.91 8.70 -1.77
N SER A 144 17.80 9.36 -1.34
CA SER A 144 17.63 10.79 -1.55
C SER A 144 18.48 11.61 -0.59
N SER A 145 19.08 12.66 -1.12
CA SER A 145 19.83 13.63 -0.30
C SER A 145 18.88 14.40 0.61
N THR A 146 19.23 14.52 1.88
CA THR A 146 18.48 15.34 2.86
C THR A 146 18.64 16.84 2.64
N ALA A 147 19.70 17.23 1.91
CA ALA A 147 20.17 18.62 1.79
C ALA A 147 20.11 19.19 0.36
N LYS A 148 19.50 18.48 -0.59
CA LYS A 148 19.53 18.87 -2.00
C LYS A 148 18.29 19.64 -2.44
N TYR A 149 17.11 19.23 -1.97
CA TYR A 149 15.83 19.85 -2.31
C TYR A 149 14.81 19.61 -1.18
N PRO A 150 13.84 20.51 -0.99
CA PRO A 150 12.75 20.28 -0.05
C PRO A 150 11.81 19.20 -0.57
N MET A 151 10.92 18.70 0.26
CA MET A 151 9.88 17.75 -0.14
C MET A 151 8.94 18.35 -1.18
N TYR A 152 8.57 19.59 -1.01
CA TYR A 152 7.75 20.40 -1.90
C TYR A 152 8.05 21.89 -1.69
N TYR A 153 7.71 22.72 -2.69
CA TYR A 153 7.74 24.17 -2.54
C TYR A 153 6.33 24.67 -2.17
N PRO A 154 6.20 25.48 -1.11
CA PRO A 154 4.92 26.09 -0.76
C PRO A 154 4.42 27.04 -1.85
N SER A 155 3.09 27.22 -1.94
CA SER A 155 2.47 28.09 -2.95
C SER A 155 2.94 29.55 -2.92
N TRP A 156 3.34 30.07 -1.76
CA TRP A 156 3.88 31.44 -1.65
C TRP A 156 5.15 31.68 -2.47
N VAL A 157 5.87 30.61 -2.86
CA VAL A 157 7.02 30.72 -3.76
C VAL A 157 6.62 31.29 -5.10
N LEU A 158 5.39 31.02 -5.56
CA LEU A 158 4.85 31.56 -6.80
C LEU A 158 4.68 33.07 -6.79
N GLU A 159 4.46 33.64 -5.62
CA GLU A 159 4.34 35.10 -5.44
C GLU A 159 5.71 35.77 -5.53
N GLU A 160 6.78 35.07 -5.16
CA GLU A 160 8.16 35.56 -5.17
C GLU A 160 8.88 35.29 -6.50
N VAL A 161 8.35 34.38 -7.34
CA VAL A 161 8.92 34.01 -8.65
C VAL A 161 7.81 34.07 -9.71
N PRO A 162 7.40 35.27 -10.14
CA PRO A 162 6.17 35.48 -10.92
C PRO A 162 6.20 34.99 -12.37
N ASP A 163 7.35 34.67 -12.95
CA ASP A 163 7.49 34.33 -14.37
C ASP A 163 7.37 32.82 -14.69
N LEU A 164 6.91 32.02 -13.74
CA LEU A 164 6.74 30.57 -13.95
C LEU A 164 5.29 30.27 -14.40
N ASP A 165 5.13 29.59 -15.55
CA ASP A 165 3.84 29.04 -16.02
C ASP A 165 3.58 27.69 -15.34
N TYR A 166 2.47 27.57 -14.59
CA TYR A 166 2.27 26.45 -13.64
C TYR A 166 1.13 25.51 -14.01
N PRO A 167 1.36 24.44 -14.74
CA PRO A 167 0.46 23.32 -14.68
C PRO A 167 0.85 22.37 -13.53
N GLY A 168 0.02 22.21 -12.53
CA GLY A 168 0.16 21.08 -11.60
C GLY A 168 0.42 21.36 -10.12
N VAL A 169 -0.18 22.41 -9.57
CA VAL A 169 -0.23 22.59 -8.11
C VAL A 169 -1.10 21.49 -7.49
N VAL A 170 -0.55 20.76 -6.54
CA VAL A 170 -1.25 19.75 -5.75
C VAL A 170 -1.38 20.30 -4.34
N GLU A 171 -2.62 20.50 -3.87
CA GLU A 171 -2.90 20.97 -2.51
C GLU A 171 -2.09 22.23 -2.12
N ASP A 172 -2.03 23.22 -3.00
CA ASP A 172 -1.22 24.43 -2.80
C ASP A 172 0.29 24.18 -2.64
N ARG A 173 0.79 23.08 -3.18
CA ARG A 173 2.21 22.69 -3.10
C ARG A 173 2.76 22.37 -4.47
N LEU A 174 3.96 22.82 -4.74
CA LEU A 174 4.73 22.45 -5.91
C LEU A 174 5.67 21.30 -5.52
N ILE A 175 5.56 20.16 -6.19
CA ILE A 175 6.48 19.05 -5.93
C ILE A 175 7.87 19.44 -6.42
N SER A 176 8.89 19.31 -5.59
CA SER A 176 10.26 19.62 -5.98
C SER A 176 10.79 18.63 -7.01
N GLU A 177 11.70 19.08 -7.88
CA GLU A 177 12.33 18.24 -8.88
C GLU A 177 13.10 17.09 -8.21
N ALA A 178 12.94 15.91 -8.80
CA ALA A 178 13.67 14.73 -8.41
C ALA A 178 14.96 14.60 -9.23
N ASP A 179 16.06 14.27 -8.58
CA ASP A 179 17.26 13.82 -9.28
C ASP A 179 16.96 12.56 -10.09
N GLN A 180 17.48 12.47 -11.31
CA GLN A 180 17.25 11.32 -12.20
C GLN A 180 17.71 9.99 -11.59
N THR A 181 18.67 10.02 -10.67
CA THR A 181 19.23 8.80 -10.06
C THR A 181 18.59 8.42 -8.73
N THR A 182 18.21 9.38 -7.91
CA THR A 182 17.69 9.13 -6.55
C THR A 182 16.30 9.69 -6.32
N GLY A 183 15.78 10.53 -7.16
CA GLY A 183 14.42 11.07 -7.19
C GLY A 183 13.79 11.43 -5.83
N ASN A 184 12.96 12.45 -5.80
CA ASN A 184 12.22 12.85 -4.62
C ASN A 184 11.23 11.73 -4.20
N PRO A 185 11.31 11.14 -2.98
CA PRO A 185 10.40 10.09 -2.53
C PRO A 185 8.93 10.50 -2.58
N TYR A 186 8.63 11.73 -2.21
CA TYR A 186 7.27 12.28 -2.27
C TYR A 186 6.77 12.35 -3.72
N TYR A 187 7.59 12.84 -4.64
CA TYR A 187 7.27 12.84 -6.06
C TYR A 187 6.99 11.44 -6.59
N GLN A 188 7.82 10.46 -6.23
CA GLN A 188 7.63 9.07 -6.64
C GLN A 188 6.31 8.49 -6.12
N MET A 189 5.91 8.83 -4.91
CA MET A 189 4.64 8.42 -4.33
C MET A 189 3.45 9.14 -5.00
N MET A 190 3.59 10.42 -5.34
CA MET A 190 2.55 11.27 -5.89
C MET A 190 2.48 11.23 -7.43
N ARG A 191 3.39 10.54 -8.09
CA ARG A 191 3.49 10.48 -9.56
C ARG A 191 2.27 9.85 -10.26
N GLY A 192 1.36 9.29 -9.49
CA GLY A 192 0.07 8.83 -9.98
C GLY A 192 0.05 7.41 -10.51
N ARG A 193 1.15 6.69 -10.44
CA ARG A 193 1.14 5.25 -10.72
C ARG A 193 0.68 4.50 -9.49
N PHE A 194 -0.35 3.70 -9.63
CA PHE A 194 -0.71 2.73 -8.60
C PHE A 194 -1.19 1.41 -9.20
N ILE A 195 -1.00 0.36 -8.44
CA ILE A 195 -1.48 -0.96 -8.74
C ILE A 195 -2.52 -1.34 -7.70
N GLN A 196 -3.70 -1.71 -8.16
CA GLN A 196 -4.69 -2.38 -7.34
C GLN A 196 -4.84 -3.82 -7.82
N LEU A 197 -4.51 -4.75 -6.94
CA LEU A 197 -4.62 -6.18 -7.15
C LEU A 197 -5.86 -6.69 -6.43
N THR A 198 -6.78 -7.29 -7.18
CA THR A 198 -7.92 -8.00 -6.61
C THR A 198 -7.75 -9.48 -6.87
N ASP A 199 -7.73 -10.27 -5.85
CA ASP A 199 -7.75 -11.72 -5.93
C ASP A 199 -8.99 -12.28 -5.24
N SER A 200 -9.60 -13.28 -5.84
CA SER A 200 -10.73 -13.97 -5.21
C SER A 200 -10.63 -15.47 -5.42
N LYS A 201 -11.03 -16.20 -4.40
CA LYS A 201 -11.18 -17.64 -4.43
C LYS A 201 -12.58 -17.99 -3.97
N LEU A 202 -13.21 -18.87 -4.71
CA LEU A 202 -14.49 -19.48 -4.35
C LEU A 202 -14.32 -21.00 -4.40
N PHE A 203 -14.82 -21.68 -3.40
CA PHE A 203 -14.88 -23.12 -3.38
C PHE A 203 -16.24 -23.59 -2.86
N SER A 204 -16.75 -24.65 -3.44
CA SER A 204 -17.96 -25.28 -3.01
C SER A 204 -17.84 -26.81 -3.10
N ASP A 205 -18.37 -27.49 -2.11
CA ASP A 205 -18.43 -28.95 -2.06
C ASP A 205 -19.87 -29.39 -1.84
N ILE A 206 -20.28 -30.41 -2.56
CA ILE A 206 -21.46 -31.19 -2.27
C ILE A 206 -20.98 -32.58 -1.88
N ILE A 207 -21.38 -33.01 -0.69
CA ILE A 207 -20.92 -34.30 -0.12
C ILE A 207 -22.16 -35.12 0.25
N LEU A 208 -22.22 -36.33 -0.24
CA LEU A 208 -23.21 -37.35 0.15
C LEU A 208 -22.51 -38.41 0.99
N ASN A 209 -23.01 -38.59 2.19
CA ASN A 209 -22.58 -39.68 3.08
C ASN A 209 -23.77 -40.65 3.28
N GLN A 210 -23.53 -41.93 2.99
CA GLN A 210 -24.53 -42.96 3.13
C GLN A 210 -23.95 -44.07 4.02
N LYS A 211 -24.64 -44.38 5.16
CA LYS A 211 -24.34 -45.54 5.95
C LYS A 211 -24.98 -46.76 5.30
N LEU A 212 -24.26 -47.87 5.23
CA LEU A 212 -24.64 -49.11 4.62
C LEU A 212 -24.65 -50.26 5.67
N ASP A 213 -25.04 -49.91 6.88
CA ASP A 213 -25.11 -50.88 8.01
C ASP A 213 -26.08 -52.06 7.70
N PHE A 214 -26.99 -51.87 6.74
CA PHE A 214 -27.89 -52.93 6.25
C PHE A 214 -27.15 -53.98 5.40
N ILE A 215 -25.96 -53.67 4.88
CA ILE A 215 -25.10 -54.64 4.18
C ILE A 215 -24.10 -55.21 5.17
N THR A 216 -23.33 -54.32 5.82
CA THR A 216 -22.33 -54.71 6.81
C THR A 216 -22.24 -53.60 7.85
N LYS A 217 -22.32 -54.01 9.13
CA LYS A 217 -22.24 -53.06 10.27
C LYS A 217 -20.98 -52.24 10.22
N GLY A 218 -21.13 -50.90 10.26
CA GLY A 218 -20.04 -49.92 10.18
C GLY A 218 -19.61 -49.59 8.76
N LEU A 219 -20.19 -50.17 7.71
CA LEU A 219 -19.90 -49.82 6.35
C LEU A 219 -20.54 -48.47 6.00
N SER A 220 -19.83 -47.61 5.30
CA SER A 220 -20.35 -46.37 4.75
C SER A 220 -19.69 -46.03 3.41
N VAL A 221 -20.37 -45.26 2.60
CA VAL A 221 -19.85 -44.69 1.33
C VAL A 221 -20.00 -43.21 1.35
N GLN A 222 -19.01 -42.49 0.78
CA GLN A 222 -19.03 -41.05 0.59
C GLN A 222 -18.79 -40.72 -0.88
N GLY A 223 -19.68 -39.89 -1.43
CA GLY A 223 -19.49 -39.22 -2.72
C GLY A 223 -19.23 -37.74 -2.50
N LYS A 224 -18.30 -37.15 -3.24
CA LYS A 224 -17.99 -35.73 -3.15
C LYS A 224 -17.82 -35.12 -4.55
N VAL A 225 -18.50 -33.99 -4.78
CA VAL A 225 -18.29 -33.12 -5.93
C VAL A 225 -17.75 -31.79 -5.42
N SER A 226 -16.64 -31.32 -5.98
CA SER A 226 -15.98 -30.07 -5.59
C SER A 226 -15.85 -29.15 -6.80
N LEU A 227 -16.14 -27.87 -6.59
CA LEU A 227 -15.86 -26.81 -7.55
C LEU A 227 -14.99 -25.78 -6.86
N SER A 228 -13.90 -25.37 -7.51
CA SER A 228 -13.12 -24.22 -7.05
C SER A 228 -12.79 -23.30 -8.23
N THR A 229 -12.91 -22.01 -7.99
CA THR A 229 -12.55 -20.97 -8.94
C THR A 229 -11.56 -20.02 -8.30
N TYR A 230 -10.65 -19.54 -9.11
CA TYR A 230 -9.70 -18.49 -8.75
C TYR A 230 -9.76 -17.39 -9.80
N TYR A 231 -9.91 -16.17 -9.34
CA TYR A 231 -9.93 -14.99 -10.19
C TYR A 231 -8.92 -13.99 -9.67
N LYS A 232 -8.11 -13.45 -10.58
CA LYS A 232 -7.16 -12.38 -10.28
C LYS A 232 -7.34 -11.26 -11.29
N TYR A 233 -7.51 -10.06 -10.77
CA TYR A 233 -7.63 -8.86 -11.57
C TYR A 233 -6.60 -7.83 -11.10
N THR A 234 -5.93 -7.19 -12.05
CA THR A 234 -4.95 -6.14 -11.78
C THR A 234 -5.38 -4.88 -12.50
N THR A 235 -5.64 -3.84 -11.75
CA THR A 235 -5.79 -2.49 -12.28
C THR A 235 -4.44 -1.81 -12.15
N LEU A 236 -3.85 -1.47 -13.28
CA LEU A 236 -2.67 -0.64 -13.35
C LEU A 236 -3.12 0.74 -13.84
N ARG A 237 -2.94 1.76 -13.04
CA ARG A 237 -3.05 3.13 -13.47
C ARG A 237 -1.64 3.63 -13.80
N THR A 238 -1.40 3.86 -15.08
CA THR A 238 -0.17 4.46 -15.58
C THR A 238 -0.45 5.92 -15.88
N GLU A 239 0.38 6.79 -15.36
CA GLU A 239 0.47 8.21 -15.66
C GLU A 239 -0.71 9.10 -15.24
N TYR A 240 -0.47 9.83 -14.21
CA TYR A 240 -0.86 11.21 -14.07
C TYR A 240 0.46 11.99 -14.06
N ASP A 241 0.74 12.68 -15.16
CA ASP A 241 1.97 13.47 -15.26
C ASP A 241 1.82 14.69 -14.34
N ARG A 242 2.37 14.58 -13.14
CA ARG A 242 2.50 15.70 -12.22
C ARG A 242 3.88 16.27 -12.43
N PRO A 243 4.01 17.51 -12.88
CA PRO A 243 5.32 18.12 -13.03
C PRO A 243 6.01 18.27 -11.68
N ALA A 244 7.31 18.06 -11.65
CA ALA A 244 8.18 18.44 -10.56
C ALA A 244 8.96 19.69 -10.96
N TRP A 245 9.27 20.53 -9.98
CA TRP A 245 9.81 21.86 -10.19
C TRP A 245 11.16 22.01 -9.51
N TYR A 246 12.06 22.69 -10.17
CA TYR A 246 13.35 23.07 -9.62
C TYR A 246 13.39 24.59 -9.50
N LEU A 247 13.76 25.09 -8.33
CA LEU A 247 14.06 26.51 -8.13
C LEU A 247 15.56 26.72 -8.32
N ASP A 248 15.91 27.54 -9.30
CA ASP A 248 17.27 28.01 -9.47
C ASP A 248 17.51 29.17 -8.50
N PHE A 249 18.44 28.99 -7.59
CA PHE A 249 18.86 29.99 -6.61
C PHE A 249 20.18 30.66 -7.01
N SER A 250 20.66 30.50 -8.27
CA SER A 250 21.90 31.11 -8.75
C SER A 250 21.79 32.63 -8.93
#